data_eadff99bf0fb61e6e68da76593ebb2e0
#
_entry.id   eadff99bf0fb61e6e68da76593ebb2e0
#
_cell.length_a   1.000
_cell.length_b   1.000
_cell.length_c   1.000
_cell.angle_alpha   90.00
_cell.angle_beta   90.00
_cell.angle_gamma   90.00
#
_symmetry.space_group_name_H-M   'P 1'
#
loop_
_entity.id
_entity.type
_entity.pdbx_description
1 polymer ?
#
loop_
_entity_poly.entity_id
_entity_poly.type
_entity_poly.pdbx_seq_one_letter_code
_entity_poly.pdbx_strand_id
1 'polypeptide(L)'
;MKLIVDLIYEGGIATMNYSVSNTAEYGEYVSGPRVVNDATRAEMKKILDDIQSGKFVKDWMLENRVNQTSFKAMRAKMATHPIEEIGAKLRAMMPWIKQRALVDRSRN
;
A
#
# COMPACT_ATOMS: atom_id res chain seq x y z
N MET A 1 11.74 -0.05 -0.31
CA MET A 1 10.78 -0.63 0.65
C MET A 1 11.24 -1.96 1.22
N LYS A 2 11.74 -2.94 0.44
CA LYS A 2 12.16 -4.26 0.96
C LYS A 2 13.12 -4.14 2.16
N LEU A 3 14.23 -3.43 2.03
CA LEU A 3 15.21 -3.25 3.10
C LEU A 3 14.58 -2.67 4.38
N ILE A 4 13.70 -1.67 4.26
CA ILE A 4 13.03 -1.05 5.42
C ILE A 4 12.16 -2.08 6.15
N VAL A 5 11.42 -2.89 5.40
CA VAL A 5 10.57 -3.95 5.99
C VAL A 5 11.45 -5.02 6.64
N ASP A 6 12.53 -5.43 6.01
CA ASP A 6 13.47 -6.42 6.57
C ASP A 6 14.06 -5.91 7.90
N LEU A 7 14.50 -4.64 7.97
CA LEU A 7 15.03 -4.03 9.19
C LEU A 7 14.00 -3.96 10.32
N ILE A 8 12.76 -3.62 10.00
CA ILE A 8 11.66 -3.60 10.99
C ILE A 8 11.38 -5.03 11.48
N TYR A 9 11.36 -6.00 10.57
CA TYR A 9 11.10 -7.41 10.90
C TYR A 9 12.16 -8.00 11.82
N GLU A 10 13.43 -7.70 11.56
CA GLU A 10 14.55 -8.24 12.34
C GLU A 10 14.76 -7.55 13.68
N GLY A 11 14.56 -6.25 13.76
CA GLY A 11 14.96 -5.49 14.95
C GLY A 11 13.97 -4.42 15.42
N GLY A 12 12.81 -4.33 14.81
CA GLY A 12 11.79 -3.34 15.17
C GLY A 12 12.07 -1.95 14.57
N ILE A 13 11.15 -1.02 14.83
CA ILE A 13 11.18 0.34 14.25
C ILE A 13 12.42 1.11 14.70
N ALA A 14 12.82 1.02 15.97
CA ALA A 14 14.01 1.72 16.48
C ALA A 14 15.30 1.26 15.79
N THR A 15 15.42 -0.04 15.51
CA THR A 15 16.58 -0.58 14.76
C THR A 15 16.58 -0.11 13.31
N MET A 16 15.41 -0.08 12.68
CA MET A 16 15.25 0.47 11.34
C MET A 16 15.67 1.94 11.31
N ASN A 17 15.18 2.76 12.23
CA ASN A 17 15.51 4.19 12.33
C ASN A 17 17.02 4.42 12.54
N TYR A 18 17.66 3.65 13.42
CA TYR A 18 19.09 3.71 13.62
C TYR A 18 19.90 3.33 12.36
N SER A 19 19.35 2.46 11.52
CA SER A 19 20.04 1.91 10.33
C SER A 19 19.89 2.79 9.09
N VAL A 20 18.97 3.75 9.08
CA VAL A 20 18.82 4.73 7.99
C VAL A 20 19.67 5.98 8.25
N SER A 21 19.71 6.93 7.30
CA SER A 21 20.43 8.18 7.53
C SER A 21 19.76 9.05 8.59
N ASN A 22 20.57 9.82 9.34
CA ASN A 22 20.04 10.77 10.32
C ASN A 22 19.02 11.74 9.73
N THR A 23 19.19 12.12 8.45
CA THR A 23 18.24 12.98 7.73
C THR A 23 16.89 12.29 7.53
N ALA A 24 16.89 11.00 7.19
CA ALA A 24 15.67 10.22 7.00
C ALA A 24 14.95 10.02 8.34
N GLU A 25 15.68 9.65 9.38
CA GLU A 25 15.15 9.49 10.75
C GLU A 25 14.57 10.81 11.27
N TYR A 26 15.28 11.92 11.13
CA TYR A 26 14.79 13.24 11.52
C TYR A 26 13.52 13.61 10.73
N GLY A 27 13.48 13.35 9.43
CA GLY A 27 12.31 13.56 8.59
C GLY A 27 11.09 12.78 9.06
N GLU A 28 11.28 11.54 9.51
CA GLU A 28 10.21 10.74 10.11
C GLU A 28 9.61 11.43 11.34
N TYR A 29 10.47 11.90 12.27
CA TYR A 29 10.01 12.52 13.50
C TYR A 29 9.29 13.86 13.31
N VAL A 30 9.71 14.67 12.35
CA VAL A 30 9.12 16.00 12.12
C VAL A 30 8.00 16.02 11.08
N SER A 31 8.01 15.13 10.13
CA SER A 31 7.04 15.08 9.03
C SER A 31 5.99 14.00 9.20
N GLY A 32 6.35 12.86 9.80
CA GLY A 32 5.44 11.75 10.05
C GLY A 32 4.17 12.18 10.78
N PRO A 33 4.23 12.87 11.92
CA PRO A 33 3.05 13.31 12.68
C PRO A 33 2.17 14.31 11.94
N ARG A 34 2.67 14.98 10.91
CA ARG A 34 1.88 15.89 10.07
C ARG A 34 0.94 15.14 9.12
N VAL A 35 1.29 13.91 8.77
CA VAL A 35 0.53 13.06 7.85
C VAL A 35 -0.25 12.00 8.62
N VAL A 36 0.42 11.29 9.55
CA VAL A 36 -0.19 10.28 10.41
C VAL A 36 -0.47 10.91 11.77
N ASN A 37 -1.63 11.53 11.90
CA ASN A 37 -2.08 12.31 13.06
C ASN A 37 -3.39 11.76 13.64
N ASP A 38 -3.97 12.48 14.60
CA ASP A 38 -5.21 12.04 15.25
C ASP A 38 -6.40 11.95 14.30
N ALA A 39 -6.48 12.80 13.26
CA ALA A 39 -7.51 12.69 12.23
C ALA A 39 -7.37 11.39 11.43
N THR A 40 -6.13 11.01 11.07
CA THR A 40 -5.83 9.73 10.42
C THR A 40 -6.25 8.56 11.31
N ARG A 41 -5.93 8.62 12.60
CA ARG A 41 -6.32 7.59 13.58
C ARG A 41 -7.83 7.47 13.73
N ALA A 42 -8.53 8.61 13.79
CA ALA A 42 -9.99 8.64 13.86
C ALA A 42 -10.64 8.03 12.60
N GLU A 43 -10.08 8.29 11.43
CA GLU A 43 -10.56 7.70 10.18
C GLU A 43 -10.34 6.18 10.12
N MET A 44 -9.17 5.71 10.56
CA MET A 44 -8.91 4.27 10.69
C MET A 44 -9.94 3.58 11.60
N LYS A 45 -10.33 4.24 12.69
CA LYS A 45 -11.38 3.72 13.59
C LYS A 45 -12.74 3.63 12.90
N LYS A 46 -13.13 4.65 12.13
CA LYS A 46 -14.38 4.60 11.33
C LYS A 46 -14.37 3.46 10.32
N ILE A 47 -13.23 3.24 9.64
CA ILE A 47 -13.08 2.11 8.71
C ILE A 47 -13.27 0.78 9.45
N LEU A 48 -12.71 0.64 10.64
CA LEU A 48 -12.91 -0.55 11.47
C LEU A 48 -14.39 -0.71 11.85
N ASP A 49 -15.07 0.36 12.25
CA ASP A 49 -16.50 0.35 12.57
C ASP A 49 -17.35 -0.05 11.35
N ASP A 50 -17.02 0.42 10.14
CA ASP A 50 -17.67 0.01 8.88
C ASP A 50 -17.51 -1.49 8.61
N ILE A 51 -16.36 -2.07 8.96
CA ILE A 51 -16.11 -3.52 8.85
C ILE A 51 -16.94 -4.28 9.89
N GLN A 52 -16.86 -3.87 11.16
CA GLN A 52 -17.52 -4.56 12.28
C GLN A 52 -19.05 -4.48 12.20
N SER A 53 -19.59 -3.37 11.72
CA SER A 53 -21.03 -3.20 11.51
C SER A 53 -21.58 -3.96 10.30
N GLY A 54 -20.71 -4.54 9.48
CA GLY A 54 -21.10 -5.22 8.24
C GLY A 54 -21.36 -4.28 7.05
N LYS A 55 -21.17 -2.97 7.21
CA LYS A 55 -21.36 -2.00 6.13
C LYS A 55 -20.43 -2.31 4.94
N PHE A 56 -19.16 -2.56 5.20
CA PHE A 56 -18.19 -2.90 4.16
C PHE A 56 -18.60 -4.15 3.36
N VAL A 57 -19.00 -5.22 4.04
CA VAL A 57 -19.42 -6.46 3.36
C VAL A 57 -20.71 -6.26 2.57
N LYS A 58 -21.65 -5.49 3.10
CA LYS A 58 -22.88 -5.15 2.38
C LYS A 58 -22.58 -4.40 1.07
N ASP A 59 -21.73 -3.38 1.12
CA ASP A 59 -21.34 -2.59 -0.05
C ASP A 59 -20.63 -3.46 -1.09
N TRP A 60 -19.73 -4.35 -0.65
CA TRP A 60 -19.05 -5.31 -1.52
C TRP A 60 -20.01 -6.31 -2.17
N MET A 61 -20.99 -6.82 -1.44
CA MET A 61 -22.00 -7.73 -2.00
C MET A 61 -22.89 -7.04 -3.03
N LEU A 62 -23.24 -5.78 -2.81
CA LEU A 62 -24.00 -4.99 -3.79
C LEU A 62 -23.17 -4.74 -5.05
N GLU A 63 -21.88 -4.39 -4.90
CA GLU A 63 -20.95 -4.22 -6.01
C GLU A 63 -20.82 -5.50 -6.85
N ASN A 64 -20.78 -6.67 -6.20
CA ASN A 64 -20.78 -7.95 -6.90
C ASN A 64 -22.08 -8.21 -7.67
N ARG A 65 -23.23 -7.83 -7.15
CA ARG A 65 -24.52 -7.97 -7.82
C ARG A 65 -24.63 -7.15 -9.11
N VAL A 66 -23.94 -6.01 -9.18
CA VAL A 66 -23.85 -5.18 -10.39
C VAL A 66 -22.61 -5.48 -11.23
N ASN A 67 -22.10 -6.71 -11.12
CA ASN A 67 -20.99 -7.21 -11.91
C ASN A 67 -19.65 -6.44 -11.68
N GLN A 68 -19.44 -5.91 -10.49
CA GLN A 68 -18.21 -5.24 -10.07
C GLN A 68 -17.86 -4.02 -10.93
N THR A 69 -18.86 -3.26 -11.33
CA THR A 69 -18.70 -2.14 -12.28
C THR A 69 -17.72 -1.09 -11.78
N SER A 70 -17.90 -0.62 -10.54
CA SER A 70 -17.01 0.40 -9.93
C SER A 70 -15.63 -0.18 -9.63
N PHE A 71 -15.56 -1.41 -9.13
CA PHE A 71 -14.30 -2.09 -8.85
C PHE A 71 -13.45 -2.26 -10.11
N LYS A 72 -14.04 -2.70 -11.21
CA LYS A 72 -13.36 -2.85 -12.51
C LYS A 72 -12.89 -1.51 -13.07
N ALA A 73 -13.71 -0.45 -12.94
CA ALA A 73 -13.33 0.90 -13.36
C ALA A 73 -12.13 1.42 -12.55
N MET A 74 -12.13 1.25 -11.22
CA MET A 74 -10.99 1.62 -10.37
C MET A 74 -9.74 0.83 -10.74
N ARG A 75 -9.85 -0.48 -10.97
CA ARG A 75 -8.74 -1.34 -11.40
C ARG A 75 -8.14 -0.85 -12.73
N ALA A 76 -8.98 -0.54 -13.73
CA ALA A 76 -8.53 -0.02 -15.01
C ALA A 76 -7.81 1.34 -14.86
N LYS A 77 -8.36 2.25 -14.05
CA LYS A 77 -7.74 3.54 -13.74
C LYS A 77 -6.36 3.38 -13.09
N MET A 78 -6.24 2.46 -12.12
CA MET A 78 -4.94 2.19 -11.47
C MET A 78 -3.92 1.60 -12.43
N ALA A 79 -4.33 0.72 -13.34
CA ALA A 79 -3.44 0.11 -14.33
C ALA A 79 -2.85 1.13 -15.33
N THR A 80 -3.52 2.25 -15.55
CA THR A 80 -3.06 3.35 -16.43
C THR A 80 -2.35 4.47 -15.68
N HIS A 81 -2.14 4.34 -14.37
CA HIS A 81 -1.46 5.36 -13.60
C HIS A 81 0.01 5.50 -14.04
N PRO A 82 0.56 6.72 -14.19
CA PRO A 82 1.95 6.93 -14.64
C PRO A 82 3.01 6.18 -13.84
N ILE A 83 2.75 5.87 -12.57
CA ILE A 83 3.66 5.08 -11.72
C ILE A 83 3.91 3.67 -12.28
N GLU A 84 2.93 3.08 -12.98
CA GLU A 84 3.09 1.74 -13.54
C GLU A 84 4.05 1.76 -14.74
N GLU A 85 3.92 2.75 -15.61
CA GLU A 85 4.81 2.92 -16.76
C GLU A 85 6.25 3.22 -16.31
N ILE A 86 6.41 4.19 -15.41
CA ILE A 86 7.72 4.55 -14.85
C ILE A 86 8.32 3.37 -14.07
N GLY A 87 7.51 2.70 -13.27
CA GLY A 87 7.92 1.52 -12.51
C GLY A 87 8.39 0.39 -13.41
N ALA A 88 7.73 0.15 -14.54
CA ALA A 88 8.16 -0.85 -15.52
C ALA A 88 9.52 -0.51 -16.13
N LYS A 89 9.73 0.76 -16.54
CA LYS A 89 11.01 1.24 -17.05
C LYS A 89 12.14 1.08 -16.03
N LEU A 90 11.91 1.46 -14.78
CA LEU A 90 12.89 1.33 -13.71
C LEU A 90 13.22 -0.14 -13.41
N ARG A 91 12.23 -1.02 -13.33
CA ARG A 91 12.44 -2.46 -13.12
C ARG A 91 13.25 -3.10 -14.26
N ALA A 92 13.03 -2.68 -15.50
CA ALA A 92 13.81 -3.17 -16.64
C ALA A 92 15.31 -2.79 -16.58
N MET A 93 15.64 -1.71 -15.89
CA MET A 93 17.02 -1.27 -15.67
C MET A 93 17.75 -2.06 -14.55
N MET A 94 17.04 -2.91 -13.82
CA MET A 94 17.58 -3.64 -12.66
C MET A 94 17.75 -5.14 -13.01
N PRO A 95 18.93 -5.57 -13.56
CA PRO A 95 19.14 -6.94 -14.04
C PRO A 95 19.08 -8.00 -12.93
N TRP A 96 19.24 -7.59 -11.66
CA TRP A 96 19.13 -8.48 -10.50
C TRP A 96 17.69 -8.79 -10.09
N ILE A 97 16.69 -8.05 -10.60
CA ILE A 97 15.29 -8.38 -10.37
C ILE A 97 14.92 -9.50 -11.35
N LYS A 98 14.95 -10.73 -10.85
CA LYS A 98 14.40 -11.85 -11.61
C LYS A 98 12.89 -11.68 -11.70
N GLN A 99 12.35 -11.68 -12.90
CA GLN A 99 10.91 -11.75 -13.14
C GLN A 99 10.40 -13.10 -12.65
N ARG A 100 10.03 -13.18 -11.40
CA ARG A 100 9.24 -14.30 -10.89
C ARG A 100 7.80 -13.99 -11.29
N ALA A 101 7.18 -14.85 -12.05
CA ALA A 101 5.75 -14.79 -12.36
C ALA A 101 4.95 -15.16 -11.09
N LEU A 102 4.95 -14.25 -10.10
CA LEU A 102 4.27 -14.45 -8.82
C LEU A 102 2.75 -14.28 -8.94
N VAL A 103 2.30 -13.66 -10.04
CA VAL A 103 0.88 -13.32 -10.23
C VAL A 103 0.29 -14.23 -11.29
N ASP A 104 -0.65 -15.07 -10.88
CA ASP A 104 -1.52 -15.82 -11.79
C ASP A 104 -2.64 -14.91 -12.29
N ARG A 105 -2.54 -14.48 -13.54
CA ARG A 105 -3.53 -13.60 -14.18
C ARG A 105 -4.77 -14.33 -14.68
N SER A 106 -4.80 -15.67 -14.62
CA SER A 106 -5.95 -16.46 -15.05
C SER A 106 -7.13 -16.42 -14.07
N ARG A 107 -6.89 -15.95 -12.83
CA ARG A 107 -7.87 -15.98 -11.74
C ARG A 107 -8.77 -14.76 -11.63
N ASN A 108 -8.64 -13.75 -12.50
CA ASN A 108 -9.48 -12.53 -12.46
C ASN A 108 -9.78 -12.00 -13.86
#